data_ee8daf0887251041f88411d5f30b897f
#
_entry.id   ee8daf0887251041f88411d5f30b897f
#
_cell.length_a   1.000
_cell.length_b   1.000
_cell.length_c   1.000
_cell.angle_alpha   90.00
_cell.angle_beta   90.00
_cell.angle_gamma   90.00
#
_symmetry.space_group_name_H-M   'P 1'
#
loop_
_entity.id
_entity.type
_entity.pdbx_description
1 polymer ?
#
loop_
_entity_poly.entity_id
_entity_poly.type
_entity_poly.pdbx_seq_one_letter_code
_entity_poly.pdbx_strand_id
1 'polypeptide(L)'
;MRTIPRPTPPTPTVTAPLAPGDPTPVTPPRHPAAAIMDDPTTAGVLHSAWSGDPAVVVPSPPGAGKTRLVALLAATLAGRADLRVGIAAQTRDQAVEIARRLGALDCPARLIWPGKHPTPDLSGGTATVVTGRSVRFPNSGGGVLIATTARWTYADPNVLAADVLVVDEAWQATYADVGALGAFAPQIVCVGDPGQIDPVVTGQTRRWDGSPTGPHLPAPAALIAAHGDAVSVVTLRHTWRLGPATTSLIQPTFYPTLPFTSRRPPEHLSGPDGTPLPEVAAHPVTATAGPGDPALTGTCADLTRALLDTTLTTSDGTRPVTPADLAVVAAHVSQAAAVRALLADLPDVLVGTANQLQGMERPAAVVLHPLAGYRDPTAFGTALGRACVMLSRHRAHLTVVTDTATPAVLRGPDPDPATLTHRNLLDALLT
;
A
#
# COMPACT_ATOMS: atom_id res chain seq x y z
N MET A 1 -22.48 -14.69 -34.26
CA MET A 1 -21.19 -15.09 -33.68
C MET A 1 -20.11 -14.90 -34.74
N ARG A 2 -19.25 -13.90 -34.60
CA ARG A 2 -18.08 -13.73 -35.48
C ARG A 2 -16.92 -14.49 -34.85
N THR A 3 -16.45 -15.54 -35.49
CA THR A 3 -15.28 -16.32 -35.11
C THR A 3 -14.03 -15.50 -35.41
N ILE A 4 -13.29 -15.13 -34.36
CA ILE A 4 -11.98 -14.46 -34.49
C ILE A 4 -10.97 -15.55 -34.90
N PRO A 5 -10.25 -15.44 -36.04
CA PRO A 5 -9.23 -16.40 -36.40
C PRO A 5 -8.06 -16.37 -35.41
N ARG A 6 -7.62 -17.54 -34.94
CA ARG A 6 -6.39 -17.65 -34.10
C ARG A 6 -5.18 -17.19 -34.91
N PRO A 7 -4.34 -16.32 -34.38
CA PRO A 7 -3.07 -15.98 -35.00
C PRO A 7 -2.15 -17.20 -35.04
N THR A 8 -1.57 -17.45 -36.18
CA THR A 8 -0.54 -18.49 -36.37
C THR A 8 0.71 -18.10 -35.57
N PRO A 9 1.30 -19.01 -34.78
CA PRO A 9 2.53 -18.69 -34.05
C PRO A 9 3.65 -18.37 -35.05
N PRO A 10 4.49 -17.37 -34.80
CA PRO A 10 5.61 -17.04 -35.66
C PRO A 10 6.62 -18.19 -35.68
N THR A 11 7.10 -18.52 -36.86
CA THR A 11 8.18 -19.49 -37.07
C THR A 11 9.44 -19.02 -36.33
N PRO A 12 10.12 -19.88 -35.57
CA PRO A 12 11.35 -19.45 -34.88
C PRO A 12 12.41 -19.10 -35.92
N THR A 13 12.80 -17.83 -35.94
CA THR A 13 13.94 -17.35 -36.75
C THR A 13 15.23 -17.83 -36.08
N VAL A 14 15.93 -18.73 -36.72
CA VAL A 14 17.29 -19.14 -36.32
C VAL A 14 18.22 -17.95 -36.57
N THR A 15 18.63 -17.31 -35.50
CA THR A 15 19.60 -16.19 -35.55
C THR A 15 20.99 -16.77 -35.83
N ALA A 16 21.59 -16.39 -36.95
CA ALA A 16 23.01 -16.68 -37.22
C ALA A 16 23.90 -16.00 -36.22
N PRO A 17 25.09 -16.56 -35.86
CA PRO A 17 26.01 -15.90 -34.93
C PRO A 17 26.52 -14.59 -35.54
N LEU A 18 26.47 -13.51 -34.71
CA LEU A 18 26.95 -12.19 -35.07
C LEU A 18 28.48 -12.21 -35.30
N ALA A 19 28.95 -11.57 -36.37
CA ALA A 19 30.35 -11.38 -36.67
C ALA A 19 31.00 -10.40 -35.66
N PRO A 20 32.29 -10.56 -35.32
CA PRO A 20 32.98 -9.63 -34.41
C PRO A 20 33.05 -8.24 -35.01
N GLY A 21 32.36 -7.27 -34.44
CA GLY A 21 32.37 -5.88 -34.87
C GLY A 21 30.99 -5.24 -35.14
N ASP A 22 29.92 -6.02 -35.08
CA ASP A 22 28.56 -5.47 -35.21
C ASP A 22 28.17 -4.59 -34.01
N PRO A 23 27.57 -3.40 -34.23
CA PRO A 23 27.10 -2.57 -33.14
C PRO A 23 26.09 -3.33 -32.30
N THR A 24 26.27 -3.30 -30.98
CA THR A 24 25.31 -3.91 -30.02
C THR A 24 23.90 -3.47 -30.42
N PRO A 25 22.97 -4.38 -30.66
CA PRO A 25 21.61 -4.01 -31.05
C PRO A 25 21.01 -3.11 -29.95
N VAL A 26 20.73 -1.87 -30.28
CA VAL A 26 20.02 -0.94 -29.40
C VAL A 26 18.61 -1.48 -29.22
N THR A 27 18.33 -2.06 -28.05
CA THR A 27 16.99 -2.50 -27.71
C THR A 27 16.08 -1.27 -27.73
N PRO A 28 15.05 -1.21 -28.57
CA PRO A 28 14.15 -0.06 -28.57
C PRO A 28 13.53 0.11 -27.19
N PRO A 29 13.29 1.35 -26.76
CA PRO A 29 12.68 1.61 -25.45
C PRO A 29 11.36 0.84 -25.35
N ARG A 30 11.25 0.02 -24.31
CA ARG A 30 10.03 -0.75 -24.06
C ARG A 30 8.88 0.20 -23.75
N HIS A 31 7.75 0.01 -24.40
CA HIS A 31 6.53 0.74 -24.04
C HIS A 31 6.18 0.43 -22.55
N PRO A 32 5.72 1.43 -21.76
CA PRO A 32 5.35 1.23 -20.35
C PRO A 32 4.44 0.02 -20.12
N ALA A 33 3.48 -0.23 -21.01
CA ALA A 33 2.62 -1.40 -20.97
C ALA A 33 3.36 -2.74 -21.09
N ALA A 34 4.56 -2.78 -21.64
CA ALA A 34 5.34 -4.02 -21.72
C ALA A 34 5.68 -4.58 -20.32
N ALA A 35 5.82 -3.70 -19.30
CA ALA A 35 6.03 -4.12 -17.92
C ALA A 35 4.83 -4.88 -17.33
N ILE A 36 3.63 -4.71 -17.89
CA ILE A 36 2.43 -5.46 -17.51
C ILE A 36 2.51 -6.90 -18.02
N MET A 37 3.04 -7.09 -19.22
CA MET A 37 3.12 -8.41 -19.86
C MET A 37 4.17 -9.32 -19.21
N ASP A 38 5.13 -8.74 -18.48
CA ASP A 38 6.14 -9.49 -17.74
C ASP A 38 5.60 -10.09 -16.43
N ASP A 39 4.42 -9.64 -15.96
CA ASP A 39 3.73 -10.16 -14.78
C ASP A 39 2.33 -10.67 -15.14
N PRO A 40 2.11 -11.98 -15.12
CA PRO A 40 0.80 -12.59 -15.45
C PRO A 40 -0.35 -12.04 -14.60
N THR A 41 -0.09 -11.67 -13.35
CA THR A 41 -1.13 -11.12 -12.46
C THR A 41 -1.54 -9.72 -12.91
N THR A 42 -0.57 -8.87 -13.20
CA THR A 42 -0.83 -7.52 -13.73
C THR A 42 -1.52 -7.59 -15.09
N ALA A 43 -1.10 -8.52 -15.95
CA ALA A 43 -1.78 -8.80 -17.24
C ALA A 43 -3.22 -9.26 -17.03
N GLY A 44 -3.50 -10.09 -16.02
CA GLY A 44 -4.85 -10.50 -15.63
C GLY A 44 -5.75 -9.35 -15.24
N VAL A 45 -5.26 -8.41 -14.41
CA VAL A 45 -6.00 -7.19 -14.04
C VAL A 45 -6.33 -6.35 -15.29
N LEU A 46 -5.34 -6.15 -16.17
CA LEU A 46 -5.56 -5.42 -17.41
C LEU A 46 -6.60 -6.13 -18.29
N HIS A 47 -6.53 -7.45 -18.40
CA HIS A 47 -7.49 -8.23 -19.18
C HIS A 47 -8.91 -8.05 -18.67
N SER A 48 -9.16 -8.25 -17.37
CA SER A 48 -10.48 -8.06 -16.75
C SER A 48 -10.99 -6.62 -16.92
N ALA A 49 -10.14 -5.62 -16.70
CA ALA A 49 -10.51 -4.21 -16.90
C ALA A 49 -10.81 -3.88 -18.37
N TRP A 50 -10.05 -4.43 -19.31
CA TRP A 50 -10.27 -4.21 -20.75
C TRP A 50 -11.44 -5.00 -21.31
N SER A 51 -11.73 -6.18 -20.75
CA SER A 51 -12.88 -7.01 -21.15
C SER A 51 -14.23 -6.40 -20.78
N GLY A 52 -14.24 -5.36 -19.95
CA GLY A 52 -15.44 -4.68 -19.51
C GLY A 52 -16.15 -5.38 -18.35
N ASP A 53 -15.42 -6.14 -17.52
CA ASP A 53 -15.96 -6.71 -16.29
C ASP A 53 -16.49 -5.57 -15.40
N PRO A 54 -17.75 -5.59 -14.93
CA PRO A 54 -18.37 -4.46 -14.25
C PRO A 54 -17.60 -4.02 -12.99
N ALA A 55 -17.04 -4.98 -12.26
CA ALA A 55 -16.21 -4.74 -11.10
C ALA A 55 -14.99 -5.67 -11.10
N VAL A 56 -13.81 -5.08 -10.91
CA VAL A 56 -12.55 -5.81 -10.74
C VAL A 56 -11.98 -5.48 -9.36
N VAL A 57 -11.73 -6.47 -8.55
CA VAL A 57 -11.15 -6.31 -7.22
C VAL A 57 -9.74 -6.91 -7.20
N VAL A 58 -8.77 -6.11 -6.73
CA VAL A 58 -7.36 -6.49 -6.71
C VAL A 58 -6.83 -6.46 -5.27
N PRO A 59 -7.04 -7.56 -4.52
CA PRO A 59 -6.45 -7.71 -3.19
C PRO A 59 -4.92 -7.83 -3.32
N SER A 60 -4.21 -7.11 -2.46
CA SER A 60 -2.75 -7.05 -2.55
C SER A 60 -2.10 -6.87 -1.19
N PRO A 61 -0.97 -7.54 -0.91
CA PRO A 61 -0.23 -7.36 0.33
C PRO A 61 0.52 -6.02 0.38
N PRO A 62 1.09 -5.65 1.54
CA PRO A 62 1.96 -4.48 1.66
C PRO A 62 3.15 -4.60 0.70
N GLY A 63 3.50 -3.49 0.03
CA GLY A 63 4.64 -3.46 -0.89
C GLY A 63 4.47 -4.25 -2.18
N ALA A 64 3.24 -4.64 -2.57
CA ALA A 64 2.96 -5.34 -3.82
C ALA A 64 3.06 -4.47 -5.08
N GLY A 65 3.26 -3.15 -4.94
CA GLY A 65 3.33 -2.24 -6.07
C GLY A 65 1.96 -1.75 -6.56
N LYS A 66 0.94 -1.68 -5.69
CA LYS A 66 -0.43 -1.20 -5.98
C LYS A 66 -0.45 0.07 -6.84
N THR A 67 0.17 1.14 -6.36
CA THR A 67 0.18 2.44 -7.06
C THR A 67 0.87 2.38 -8.43
N ARG A 68 1.91 1.52 -8.56
CA ARG A 68 2.52 1.23 -9.87
C ARG A 68 1.53 0.54 -10.80
N LEU A 69 0.79 -0.45 -10.30
CA LEU A 69 -0.26 -1.13 -11.06
C LEU A 69 -1.34 -0.14 -11.51
N VAL A 70 -1.86 0.70 -10.61
CA VAL A 70 -2.86 1.74 -10.93
C VAL A 70 -2.37 2.65 -12.05
N ALA A 71 -1.13 3.14 -11.97
CA ALA A 71 -0.56 4.01 -13.01
C ALA A 71 -0.40 3.28 -14.35
N LEU A 72 0.15 2.06 -14.37
CA LEU A 72 0.33 1.26 -15.59
C LEU A 72 -1.02 0.90 -16.22
N LEU A 73 -2.00 0.49 -15.42
CA LEU A 73 -3.35 0.16 -15.88
C LEU A 73 -3.99 1.38 -16.55
N ALA A 74 -4.00 2.52 -15.87
CA ALA A 74 -4.60 3.75 -16.38
C ALA A 74 -3.91 4.26 -17.65
N ALA A 75 -2.57 4.26 -17.68
CA ALA A 75 -1.81 4.65 -18.86
C ALA A 75 -2.09 3.74 -20.06
N THR A 76 -2.24 2.43 -19.82
CA THR A 76 -2.50 1.46 -20.88
C THR A 76 -3.92 1.58 -21.42
N LEU A 77 -4.92 1.66 -20.54
CA LEU A 77 -6.32 1.82 -20.93
C LEU A 77 -6.54 3.15 -21.69
N ALA A 78 -5.97 4.24 -21.22
CA ALA A 78 -6.09 5.54 -21.88
C ALA A 78 -5.31 5.59 -23.21
N GLY A 79 -4.07 5.09 -23.23
CA GLY A 79 -3.19 5.23 -24.39
C GLY A 79 -3.34 4.18 -25.48
N ARG A 80 -3.93 3.00 -25.16
CA ARG A 80 -4.07 1.88 -26.10
C ARG A 80 -5.51 1.53 -26.44
N ALA A 81 -6.44 1.80 -25.53
CA ALA A 81 -7.86 1.51 -25.73
C ALA A 81 -8.70 2.79 -25.87
N ASP A 82 -8.07 3.95 -25.88
CA ASP A 82 -8.71 5.28 -25.97
C ASP A 82 -9.79 5.52 -24.88
N LEU A 83 -9.65 4.87 -23.72
CA LEU A 83 -10.62 4.97 -22.65
C LEU A 83 -10.38 6.23 -21.76
N ARG A 84 -11.47 6.80 -21.29
CA ARG A 84 -11.46 7.83 -20.24
C ARG A 84 -11.36 7.13 -18.89
N VAL A 85 -10.23 7.31 -18.20
CA VAL A 85 -9.96 6.66 -16.92
C VAL A 85 -10.03 7.68 -15.79
N GLY A 86 -10.98 7.50 -14.86
CA GLY A 86 -10.99 8.20 -13.60
C GLY A 86 -10.15 7.47 -12.55
N ILE A 87 -9.39 8.20 -11.73
CA ILE A 87 -8.68 7.62 -10.59
C ILE A 87 -9.12 8.34 -9.31
N ALA A 88 -9.61 7.56 -8.35
CA ALA A 88 -9.98 8.01 -7.01
C ALA A 88 -8.93 7.56 -6.00
N ALA A 89 -8.19 8.51 -5.41
CA ALA A 89 -7.22 8.27 -4.35
C ALA A 89 -7.81 8.66 -2.98
N GLN A 90 -7.34 8.05 -1.88
CA GLN A 90 -7.88 8.36 -0.55
C GLN A 90 -7.33 9.69 -0.01
N THR A 91 -6.08 10.01 -0.33
CA THR A 91 -5.43 11.25 0.11
C THR A 91 -4.89 12.07 -1.07
N ARG A 92 -4.60 13.35 -0.80
CA ARG A 92 -3.99 14.24 -1.79
C ARG A 92 -2.58 13.81 -2.16
N ASP A 93 -1.80 13.32 -1.20
CA ASP A 93 -0.42 12.88 -1.43
C ASP A 93 -0.38 11.63 -2.32
N GLN A 94 -1.31 10.70 -2.12
CA GLN A 94 -1.49 9.56 -3.03
C GLN A 94 -1.88 10.01 -4.44
N ALA A 95 -2.79 10.97 -4.57
CA ALA A 95 -3.18 11.52 -5.87
C ALA A 95 -1.99 12.18 -6.61
N VAL A 96 -1.13 12.91 -5.89
CA VAL A 96 0.11 13.50 -6.42
C VAL A 96 1.10 12.42 -6.85
N GLU A 97 1.30 11.39 -6.04
CA GLU A 97 2.19 10.28 -6.37
C GLU A 97 1.73 9.51 -7.63
N ILE A 98 0.43 9.26 -7.76
CA ILE A 98 -0.14 8.66 -8.98
C ILE A 98 0.10 9.56 -10.19
N ALA A 99 -0.11 10.87 -10.05
CA ALA A 99 0.12 11.83 -11.12
C ALA A 99 1.59 11.86 -11.57
N ARG A 100 2.54 11.83 -10.64
CA ARG A 100 3.98 11.75 -10.96
C ARG A 100 4.31 10.46 -11.71
N ARG A 101 3.79 9.32 -11.27
CA ARG A 101 4.01 8.03 -11.94
C ARG A 101 3.44 8.01 -13.36
N LEU A 102 2.26 8.56 -13.56
CA LEU A 102 1.67 8.68 -14.89
C LEU A 102 2.48 9.62 -15.77
N GLY A 103 2.96 10.76 -15.23
CA GLY A 103 3.85 11.67 -15.94
C GLY A 103 5.15 11.01 -16.39
N ALA A 104 5.75 10.17 -15.53
CA ALA A 104 6.95 9.39 -15.86
C ALA A 104 6.70 8.27 -16.90
N LEU A 105 5.45 7.91 -17.16
CA LEU A 105 5.03 6.97 -18.20
C LEU A 105 4.60 7.69 -19.50
N ASP A 106 4.88 8.99 -19.63
CA ASP A 106 4.43 9.84 -20.74
C ASP A 106 2.90 9.81 -20.97
N CYS A 107 2.14 9.51 -19.92
CA CYS A 107 0.69 9.52 -19.97
C CYS A 107 0.17 10.93 -19.62
N PRO A 108 -0.54 11.61 -20.54
CA PRO A 108 -1.11 12.92 -20.27
C PRO A 108 -2.28 12.80 -19.28
N ALA A 109 -1.98 12.94 -18.00
CA ALA A 109 -2.94 12.89 -16.91
C ALA A 109 -3.21 14.30 -16.36
N ARG A 110 -4.42 14.51 -15.81
CA ARG A 110 -4.82 15.75 -15.15
C ARG A 110 -5.16 15.48 -13.69
N LEU A 111 -4.41 16.09 -12.78
CA LEU A 111 -4.69 16.06 -11.34
C LEU A 111 -5.64 17.20 -10.98
N ILE A 112 -6.84 16.87 -10.56
CA ILE A 112 -7.83 17.85 -10.08
C ILE A 112 -7.44 18.28 -8.66
N TRP A 113 -7.06 19.55 -8.51
CA TRP A 113 -6.51 20.08 -7.26
C TRP A 113 -7.34 21.21 -6.69
N PRO A 114 -7.52 21.30 -5.35
CA PRO A 114 -8.22 22.40 -4.73
C PRO A 114 -7.40 23.69 -4.80
N GLY A 115 -7.97 24.76 -5.39
CA GLY A 115 -7.24 26.03 -5.58
C GLY A 115 -6.79 26.74 -4.30
N LYS A 116 -7.34 26.36 -3.12
CA LYS A 116 -6.93 26.90 -1.81
C LYS A 116 -5.64 26.27 -1.24
N HIS A 117 -5.11 25.22 -1.86
CA HIS A 117 -3.87 24.55 -1.43
C HIS A 117 -2.74 24.88 -2.39
N PRO A 118 -1.50 24.93 -1.89
CA PRO A 118 -0.31 25.07 -2.75
C PRO A 118 -0.33 24.00 -3.85
N THR A 119 -0.03 24.42 -5.08
CA THR A 119 0.03 23.52 -6.24
C THR A 119 1.20 22.55 -6.05
N PRO A 120 0.97 21.22 -6.16
CA PRO A 120 2.05 20.26 -6.05
C PRO A 120 3.00 20.36 -7.26
N ASP A 121 4.25 20.08 -7.02
CA ASP A 121 5.25 19.98 -8.08
C ASP A 121 5.10 18.64 -8.82
N LEU A 122 4.78 18.71 -10.11
CA LEU A 122 4.73 17.58 -11.05
C LEU A 122 5.81 17.74 -12.15
N SER A 123 6.83 18.53 -11.91
CA SER A 123 7.93 18.72 -12.86
C SER A 123 8.60 17.40 -13.24
N GLY A 124 9.06 17.30 -14.48
CA GLY A 124 9.71 16.10 -15.02
C GLY A 124 8.76 15.06 -15.63
N GLY A 125 7.45 15.36 -15.77
CA GLY A 125 6.49 14.46 -16.41
C GLY A 125 5.43 15.18 -17.23
N THR A 126 4.57 14.43 -17.92
CA THR A 126 3.50 14.97 -18.79
C THR A 126 2.19 15.24 -18.04
N ALA A 127 2.10 14.84 -16.77
CA ALA A 127 0.93 15.09 -15.94
C ALA A 127 0.81 16.57 -15.55
N THR A 128 -0.41 17.11 -15.51
CA THR A 128 -0.67 18.53 -15.22
C THR A 128 -1.65 18.70 -14.06
N VAL A 129 -1.51 19.80 -13.31
CA VAL A 129 -2.46 20.19 -12.28
C VAL A 129 -3.54 21.07 -12.88
N VAL A 130 -4.79 20.74 -12.60
CA VAL A 130 -5.96 21.52 -13.03
C VAL A 130 -6.84 21.88 -11.82
N THR A 131 -7.38 23.11 -11.84
CA THR A 131 -8.22 23.63 -10.77
C THR A 131 -9.60 24.02 -11.33
N GLY A 132 -10.58 24.13 -10.44
CA GLY A 132 -11.92 24.60 -10.81
C GLY A 132 -12.95 23.50 -11.04
N ARG A 133 -14.16 23.92 -11.46
CA ARG A 133 -15.34 23.06 -11.69
C ARG A 133 -15.53 22.64 -13.15
N SER A 134 -14.84 23.29 -14.08
CA SER A 134 -14.98 23.08 -15.52
C SER A 134 -13.99 22.06 -16.10
N VAL A 135 -13.36 21.25 -15.24
CA VAL A 135 -12.48 20.16 -15.68
C VAL A 135 -13.30 19.12 -16.44
N ARG A 136 -12.75 18.62 -17.55
CA ARG A 136 -13.36 17.61 -18.40
C ARG A 136 -12.30 16.63 -18.91
N PHE A 137 -12.74 15.44 -19.30
CA PHE A 137 -11.92 14.58 -20.16
C PHE A 137 -11.66 15.24 -21.52
N PRO A 138 -10.63 14.82 -22.26
CA PRO A 138 -10.45 15.20 -23.64
C PRO A 138 -11.74 14.95 -24.46
N ASN A 139 -12.01 15.77 -25.46
CA ASN A 139 -13.18 15.60 -26.32
C ASN A 139 -13.07 14.39 -27.25
N SER A 140 -11.84 13.93 -27.53
CA SER A 140 -11.55 12.78 -28.35
C SER A 140 -10.30 12.06 -27.82
N GLY A 141 -10.25 10.73 -28.00
CA GLY A 141 -9.19 9.88 -27.46
C GLY A 141 -9.33 9.61 -25.97
N GLY A 142 -8.46 8.77 -25.45
CA GLY A 142 -8.37 8.44 -24.03
C GLY A 142 -7.75 9.57 -23.20
N GLY A 143 -7.94 9.48 -21.90
CA GLY A 143 -7.35 10.43 -20.95
C GLY A 143 -7.51 9.99 -19.52
N VAL A 144 -6.68 10.53 -18.62
CA VAL A 144 -6.71 10.20 -17.20
C VAL A 144 -7.04 11.45 -16.38
N LEU A 145 -8.05 11.34 -15.52
CA LEU A 145 -8.36 12.32 -14.48
C LEU A 145 -8.12 11.73 -13.10
N ILE A 146 -7.36 12.43 -12.28
CA ILE A 146 -7.00 11.99 -10.93
C ILE A 146 -7.60 12.96 -9.93
N ALA A 147 -8.29 12.43 -8.91
CA ALA A 147 -8.78 13.23 -7.79
C ALA A 147 -8.86 12.38 -6.53
N THR A 148 -9.04 13.01 -5.37
CA THR A 148 -9.42 12.27 -4.17
C THR A 148 -10.85 11.75 -4.26
N THR A 149 -11.15 10.64 -3.57
CA THR A 149 -12.51 10.09 -3.43
C THR A 149 -13.49 11.18 -3.03
N ALA A 150 -13.17 11.99 -2.02
CA ALA A 150 -13.97 13.11 -1.59
C ALA A 150 -14.20 14.16 -2.70
N ARG A 151 -13.23 14.38 -3.61
CA ARG A 151 -13.43 15.32 -4.73
C ARG A 151 -14.35 14.75 -5.79
N TRP A 152 -14.28 13.44 -6.06
CA TRP A 152 -15.20 12.77 -6.98
C TRP A 152 -16.65 12.87 -6.50
N THR A 153 -16.95 12.65 -5.22
CA THR A 153 -18.32 12.72 -4.67
C THR A 153 -18.99 14.10 -4.82
N TYR A 154 -18.20 15.16 -4.99
CA TYR A 154 -18.71 16.53 -5.27
C TYR A 154 -18.67 16.91 -6.75
N ALA A 155 -18.32 15.98 -7.64
CA ALA A 155 -18.33 16.22 -9.08
C ALA A 155 -19.72 15.94 -9.68
N ASP A 156 -19.93 16.44 -10.90
CA ASP A 156 -21.13 16.12 -11.69
C ASP A 156 -20.83 14.91 -12.60
N PRO A 157 -21.52 13.77 -12.44
CA PRO A 157 -21.30 12.60 -13.29
C PRO A 157 -21.56 12.88 -14.78
N ASN A 158 -22.47 13.80 -15.11
CA ASN A 158 -22.74 14.17 -16.51
C ASN A 158 -21.56 14.91 -17.15
N VAL A 159 -20.68 15.47 -16.33
CA VAL A 159 -19.51 16.26 -16.76
C VAL A 159 -18.23 15.43 -16.76
N LEU A 160 -18.08 14.56 -15.76
CA LEU A 160 -16.87 13.76 -15.53
C LEU A 160 -17.11 12.26 -15.75
N ALA A 161 -18.01 11.88 -16.66
CA ALA A 161 -18.22 10.48 -17.00
C ALA A 161 -16.91 9.85 -17.55
N ALA A 162 -16.46 8.79 -16.91
CA ALA A 162 -15.35 7.95 -17.31
C ALA A 162 -15.88 6.63 -17.93
N ASP A 163 -15.01 5.92 -18.64
CA ASP A 163 -15.31 4.56 -19.10
C ASP A 163 -14.93 3.55 -18.01
N VAL A 164 -13.86 3.84 -17.25
CA VAL A 164 -13.38 3.05 -16.12
C VAL A 164 -13.03 3.97 -14.96
N LEU A 165 -13.44 3.62 -13.74
CA LEU A 165 -13.03 4.27 -12.50
C LEU A 165 -12.13 3.33 -11.70
N VAL A 166 -10.89 3.75 -11.43
CA VAL A 166 -9.93 3.03 -10.60
C VAL A 166 -9.90 3.65 -9.21
N VAL A 167 -10.16 2.87 -8.18
CA VAL A 167 -10.08 3.30 -6.76
C VAL A 167 -8.80 2.71 -6.16
N ASP A 168 -7.83 3.59 -5.87
CA ASP A 168 -6.61 3.20 -5.17
C ASP A 168 -6.86 3.18 -3.65
N GLU A 169 -6.20 2.25 -2.95
CA GLU A 169 -6.40 1.96 -1.53
C GLU A 169 -7.89 1.74 -1.19
N ALA A 170 -8.59 0.97 -2.03
CA ALA A 170 -10.03 0.79 -1.98
C ALA A 170 -10.56 0.18 -0.67
N TRP A 171 -9.72 -0.57 0.09
CA TRP A 171 -10.09 -1.07 1.42
C TRP A 171 -10.21 0.03 2.47
N GLN A 172 -9.68 1.24 2.20
CA GLN A 172 -9.88 2.43 3.04
C GLN A 172 -11.14 3.23 2.69
N ALA A 173 -11.83 2.86 1.60
CA ALA A 173 -13.10 3.46 1.19
C ALA A 173 -14.26 2.59 1.70
N THR A 174 -15.33 3.22 2.17
CA THR A 174 -16.54 2.51 2.53
C THR A 174 -17.33 2.05 1.29
N TYR A 175 -18.17 1.04 1.45
CA TYR A 175 -19.07 0.61 0.37
C TYR A 175 -20.00 1.74 -0.08
N ALA A 176 -20.42 2.62 0.86
CA ALA A 176 -21.21 3.82 0.52
C ALA A 176 -20.41 4.81 -0.33
N ASP A 177 -19.12 5.04 -0.03
CA ASP A 177 -18.28 5.93 -0.83
C ASP A 177 -18.14 5.43 -2.26
N VAL A 178 -17.83 4.14 -2.43
CA VAL A 178 -17.70 3.53 -3.75
C VAL A 178 -19.04 3.48 -4.48
N GLY A 179 -20.14 3.21 -3.78
CA GLY A 179 -21.49 3.29 -4.33
C GLY A 179 -21.82 4.68 -4.89
N ALA A 180 -21.41 5.75 -4.20
CA ALA A 180 -21.55 7.12 -4.68
C ALA A 180 -20.69 7.39 -5.93
N LEU A 181 -19.56 6.72 -6.08
CA LEU A 181 -18.69 6.83 -7.26
C LEU A 181 -19.23 6.04 -8.47
N GLY A 182 -20.11 5.06 -8.27
CA GLY A 182 -20.66 4.23 -9.34
C GLY A 182 -21.40 4.99 -10.44
N ALA A 183 -21.82 6.24 -10.18
CA ALA A 183 -22.43 7.10 -11.18
C ALA A 183 -21.44 7.66 -12.23
N PHE A 184 -20.13 7.56 -11.99
CA PHE A 184 -19.10 8.15 -12.86
C PHE A 184 -18.59 7.22 -13.94
N ALA A 185 -18.75 5.90 -13.79
CA ALA A 185 -18.27 4.94 -14.77
C ALA A 185 -19.12 3.66 -14.73
N PRO A 186 -19.32 2.99 -15.88
CA PRO A 186 -19.97 1.68 -15.93
C PRO A 186 -19.10 0.55 -15.36
N GLN A 187 -17.80 0.79 -15.19
CA GLN A 187 -16.84 -0.17 -14.71
C GLN A 187 -15.99 0.41 -13.57
N ILE A 188 -15.76 -0.41 -12.53
CA ILE A 188 -14.91 -0.03 -11.40
C ILE A 188 -13.78 -1.05 -11.18
N VAL A 189 -12.58 -0.53 -10.89
CA VAL A 189 -11.42 -1.34 -10.50
C VAL A 189 -10.98 -0.90 -9.11
N CYS A 190 -11.12 -1.78 -8.12
CA CYS A 190 -10.77 -1.54 -6.72
C CYS A 190 -9.43 -2.19 -6.41
N VAL A 191 -8.37 -1.40 -6.21
CA VAL A 191 -7.04 -1.87 -5.83
C VAL A 191 -6.76 -1.51 -4.39
N GLY A 192 -6.28 -2.44 -3.56
CA GLY A 192 -5.98 -2.12 -2.17
C GLY A 192 -5.51 -3.32 -1.35
N ASP A 193 -5.41 -3.14 -0.06
CA ASP A 193 -4.83 -4.07 0.89
C ASP A 193 -5.86 -4.48 1.95
N PRO A 194 -6.33 -5.75 1.93
CA PRO A 194 -7.36 -6.22 2.88
C PRO A 194 -6.87 -6.39 4.32
N GLY A 195 -5.56 -6.41 4.54
CA GLY A 195 -4.98 -6.58 5.89
C GLY A 195 -4.63 -5.26 6.57
N GLN A 196 -4.86 -4.10 5.91
CA GLN A 196 -4.58 -2.79 6.50
C GLN A 196 -5.79 -2.21 7.24
N ILE A 197 -5.67 -0.94 7.67
CA ILE A 197 -6.68 -0.28 8.50
C ILE A 197 -7.98 -0.12 7.72
N ASP A 198 -9.09 -0.54 8.33
CA ASP A 198 -10.44 -0.38 7.80
C ASP A 198 -10.83 1.11 7.65
N PRO A 199 -11.87 1.40 6.84
CA PRO A 199 -12.38 2.75 6.68
C PRO A 199 -12.76 3.39 8.01
N VAL A 200 -12.49 4.69 8.15
CA VAL A 200 -12.93 5.45 9.32
C VAL A 200 -14.41 5.81 9.15
N VAL A 201 -15.24 5.25 10.01
CA VAL A 201 -16.69 5.47 10.01
C VAL A 201 -17.10 6.30 11.21
N THR A 202 -17.74 7.44 10.98
CA THR A 202 -18.21 8.35 12.06
C THR A 202 -19.70 8.21 12.36
N GLY A 203 -20.44 7.48 11.51
CA GLY A 203 -21.88 7.25 11.65
C GLY A 203 -22.23 6.07 12.56
N GLN A 204 -23.51 5.95 12.91
CA GLN A 204 -24.03 4.77 13.62
C GLN A 204 -24.24 3.61 12.66
N THR A 205 -23.64 2.46 12.95
CA THR A 205 -23.63 1.28 12.06
C THR A 205 -24.48 0.12 12.56
N ARG A 206 -24.96 0.17 13.80
CA ARG A 206 -25.68 -0.94 14.49
C ARG A 206 -26.78 -1.61 13.67
N ARG A 207 -27.54 -0.83 12.86
CA ARG A 207 -28.62 -1.39 12.02
C ARG A 207 -28.12 -2.34 10.91
N TRP A 208 -26.81 -2.38 10.66
CA TRP A 208 -26.18 -3.26 9.68
C TRP A 208 -25.28 -4.31 10.32
N ASP A 209 -25.33 -4.47 11.65
CA ASP A 209 -24.56 -5.49 12.33
C ASP A 209 -24.90 -6.88 11.75
N GLY A 210 -23.87 -7.64 11.40
CA GLY A 210 -23.98 -8.93 10.74
C GLY A 210 -24.30 -8.89 9.23
N SER A 211 -24.52 -7.72 8.63
CA SER A 211 -24.71 -7.60 7.17
C SER A 211 -23.37 -7.61 6.46
N PRO A 212 -23.12 -8.52 5.49
CA PRO A 212 -21.88 -8.53 4.71
C PRO A 212 -21.80 -7.40 3.67
N THR A 213 -22.91 -6.67 3.47
CA THR A 213 -23.03 -5.56 2.51
C THR A 213 -23.36 -4.24 3.19
N GLY A 214 -23.02 -4.10 4.47
CA GLY A 214 -23.22 -2.87 5.21
C GLY A 214 -22.48 -1.69 4.56
N PRO A 215 -23.10 -0.50 4.46
CA PRO A 215 -22.52 0.65 3.75
C PRO A 215 -21.22 1.17 4.37
N HIS A 216 -20.93 0.80 5.61
CA HIS A 216 -19.75 1.16 6.38
C HIS A 216 -18.56 0.21 6.17
N LEU A 217 -18.80 -0.96 5.56
CA LEU A 217 -17.77 -1.98 5.35
C LEU A 217 -16.76 -1.56 4.27
N PRO A 218 -15.55 -2.13 4.26
CA PRO A 218 -14.60 -1.94 3.16
C PRO A 218 -15.24 -2.28 1.81
N ALA A 219 -15.19 -1.34 0.88
CA ALA A 219 -15.90 -1.45 -0.39
C ALA A 219 -15.64 -2.74 -1.18
N PRO A 220 -14.38 -3.21 -1.34
CA PRO A 220 -14.11 -4.42 -2.11
C PRO A 220 -14.74 -5.67 -1.49
N ALA A 221 -14.69 -5.80 -0.16
CA ALA A 221 -15.30 -6.93 0.54
C ALA A 221 -16.83 -6.93 0.37
N ALA A 222 -17.47 -5.78 0.52
CA ALA A 222 -18.92 -5.64 0.33
C ALA A 222 -19.34 -5.83 -1.13
N LEU A 223 -18.54 -5.39 -2.12
CA LEU A 223 -18.76 -5.65 -3.54
C LEU A 223 -18.77 -7.15 -3.86
N ILE A 224 -17.77 -7.88 -3.38
CA ILE A 224 -17.69 -9.34 -3.55
C ILE A 224 -18.90 -10.01 -2.90
N ALA A 225 -19.25 -9.62 -1.68
CA ALA A 225 -20.39 -10.19 -0.96
C ALA A 225 -21.74 -9.90 -1.63
N ALA A 226 -21.89 -8.71 -2.24
CA ALA A 226 -23.13 -8.28 -2.89
C ALA A 226 -23.32 -8.89 -4.28
N HIS A 227 -22.24 -9.08 -5.04
CA HIS A 227 -22.31 -9.36 -6.48
C HIS A 227 -21.66 -10.69 -6.88
N GLY A 228 -20.96 -11.39 -5.97
CA GLY A 228 -20.42 -12.73 -6.19
C GLY A 228 -19.62 -12.85 -7.49
N ASP A 229 -20.05 -13.75 -8.36
CA ASP A 229 -19.37 -14.08 -9.63
C ASP A 229 -19.34 -12.94 -10.65
N ALA A 230 -20.10 -11.86 -10.45
CA ALA A 230 -20.03 -10.68 -11.30
C ALA A 230 -18.81 -9.78 -10.96
N VAL A 231 -18.06 -10.11 -9.90
CA VAL A 231 -16.83 -9.40 -9.50
C VAL A 231 -15.62 -10.26 -9.86
N SER A 232 -14.80 -9.76 -10.78
CA SER A 232 -13.51 -10.40 -11.09
C SER A 232 -12.50 -10.10 -9.99
N VAL A 233 -11.93 -11.14 -9.37
CA VAL A 233 -10.92 -11.02 -8.32
C VAL A 233 -9.57 -11.47 -8.83
N VAL A 234 -8.60 -10.55 -8.91
CA VAL A 234 -7.23 -10.81 -9.37
C VAL A 234 -6.24 -10.43 -8.29
N THR A 235 -5.61 -11.40 -7.66
CA THR A 235 -4.77 -11.22 -6.47
C THR A 235 -3.31 -10.94 -6.82
N LEU A 236 -2.69 -9.89 -6.23
CA LEU A 236 -1.25 -9.71 -6.26
C LEU A 236 -0.58 -10.62 -5.22
N ARG A 237 0.35 -11.48 -5.66
CA ARG A 237 0.92 -12.56 -4.82
C ARG A 237 2.36 -12.32 -4.40
N HIS A 238 2.88 -11.12 -4.56
CA HIS A 238 4.27 -10.81 -4.23
C HIS A 238 4.39 -9.48 -3.52
N THR A 239 5.33 -9.41 -2.58
CA THR A 239 5.78 -8.16 -1.98
C THR A 239 7.21 -7.85 -2.43
N TRP A 240 7.45 -6.59 -2.79
CA TRP A 240 8.76 -6.06 -3.13
C TRP A 240 9.38 -5.26 -1.97
N ARG A 241 8.65 -5.15 -0.86
CA ARG A 241 9.05 -4.42 0.33
C ARG A 241 9.51 -5.35 1.44
N LEU A 242 8.68 -6.31 1.81
CA LEU A 242 8.90 -7.16 2.96
C LEU A 242 9.86 -8.29 2.59
N GLY A 243 10.86 -8.52 3.44
CA GLY A 243 11.75 -9.65 3.27
C GLY A 243 11.12 -10.98 3.69
N PRO A 244 11.85 -12.10 3.56
CA PRO A 244 11.32 -13.43 3.83
C PRO A 244 10.86 -13.64 5.28
N ALA A 245 11.62 -13.15 6.28
CA ALA A 245 11.28 -13.32 7.70
C ALA A 245 9.99 -12.53 8.04
N THR A 246 9.91 -11.28 7.61
CA THR A 246 8.68 -10.47 7.80
C THR A 246 7.48 -11.08 7.08
N THR A 247 7.68 -11.58 5.87
CA THR A 247 6.60 -12.23 5.10
C THR A 247 6.09 -13.48 5.81
N SER A 248 6.98 -14.31 6.34
CA SER A 248 6.61 -15.51 7.11
C SER A 248 5.83 -15.19 8.39
N LEU A 249 6.08 -14.03 8.99
CA LEU A 249 5.36 -13.55 10.16
C LEU A 249 3.99 -12.94 9.79
N ILE A 250 3.95 -12.06 8.80
CA ILE A 250 2.79 -11.23 8.46
C ILE A 250 1.75 -12.00 7.65
N GLN A 251 2.18 -12.83 6.69
CA GLN A 251 1.26 -13.48 5.77
C GLN A 251 0.27 -14.40 6.49
N PRO A 252 0.65 -15.36 7.32
CA PRO A 252 -0.30 -16.24 8.01
C PRO A 252 -1.15 -15.49 9.05
N THR A 253 -0.63 -14.40 9.60
CA THR A 253 -1.27 -13.63 10.66
C THR A 253 -2.39 -12.73 10.13
N PHE A 254 -2.11 -11.94 9.09
CA PHE A 254 -3.03 -10.91 8.60
C PHE A 254 -3.64 -11.24 7.23
N TYR A 255 -3.11 -12.24 6.53
CA TYR A 255 -3.53 -12.61 5.17
C TYR A 255 -3.73 -14.14 5.03
N PRO A 256 -4.52 -14.79 5.91
CA PRO A 256 -4.66 -16.25 5.88
C PRO A 256 -5.26 -16.77 4.56
N THR A 257 -6.10 -15.96 3.90
CA THR A 257 -6.75 -16.31 2.62
C THR A 257 -6.05 -15.72 1.40
N LEU A 258 -4.98 -14.95 1.60
CA LEU A 258 -4.24 -14.27 0.54
C LEU A 258 -2.76 -14.66 0.62
N PRO A 259 -2.36 -15.83 0.09
CA PRO A 259 -0.96 -16.24 0.13
C PRO A 259 -0.11 -15.35 -0.77
N PHE A 260 1.01 -14.87 -0.24
CA PHE A 260 2.00 -14.11 -0.98
C PHE A 260 3.43 -14.43 -0.53
N THR A 261 4.41 -14.10 -1.37
CA THR A 261 5.82 -14.35 -1.12
C THR A 261 6.65 -13.09 -1.33
N SER A 262 7.80 -13.03 -0.67
CA SER A 262 8.77 -11.96 -0.88
C SER A 262 9.47 -12.11 -2.24
N ARG A 263 9.55 -10.99 -2.97
CA ARG A 263 10.45 -10.76 -4.11
C ARG A 263 11.32 -9.53 -3.88
N ARG A 264 11.47 -9.13 -2.62
CA ARG A 264 12.36 -8.02 -2.26
C ARG A 264 13.79 -8.36 -2.68
N PRO A 265 14.51 -7.47 -3.37
CA PRO A 265 15.94 -7.60 -3.57
C PRO A 265 16.66 -7.74 -2.22
N PRO A 266 17.84 -8.40 -2.16
CA PRO A 266 18.60 -8.50 -0.93
C PRO A 266 18.87 -7.11 -0.34
N GLU A 267 18.41 -6.89 0.89
CA GLU A 267 18.59 -5.65 1.64
C GLU A 267 18.69 -5.99 3.12
N HIS A 268 19.73 -5.53 3.81
CA HIS A 268 19.94 -5.78 5.23
C HIS A 268 20.75 -4.68 5.91
N LEU A 269 20.63 -4.59 7.23
CA LEU A 269 21.50 -3.79 8.07
C LEU A 269 22.59 -4.66 8.68
N SER A 270 23.79 -4.07 8.86
CA SER A 270 24.89 -4.69 9.61
C SER A 270 25.36 -3.77 10.74
N GLY A 271 25.68 -4.35 11.87
CA GLY A 271 26.25 -3.64 13.01
C GLY A 271 27.66 -3.10 12.74
N PRO A 272 28.24 -2.36 13.68
CA PRO A 272 29.59 -1.79 13.56
C PRO A 272 30.69 -2.84 13.36
N ASP A 273 30.45 -4.06 13.82
CA ASP A 273 31.34 -5.22 13.66
C ASP A 273 31.15 -5.96 12.32
N GLY A 274 30.25 -5.47 11.46
CA GLY A 274 29.88 -6.09 10.19
C GLY A 274 28.89 -7.25 10.31
N THR A 275 28.43 -7.61 11.53
CA THR A 275 27.44 -8.68 11.71
C THR A 275 26.08 -8.24 11.20
N PRO A 276 25.43 -9.02 10.29
CA PRO A 276 24.09 -8.70 9.84
C PRO A 276 23.07 -8.71 10.98
N LEU A 277 22.24 -7.67 11.05
CA LEU A 277 21.10 -7.64 11.96
C LEU A 277 19.98 -8.55 11.44
N PRO A 278 19.20 -9.20 12.32
CA PRO A 278 18.03 -9.96 11.91
C PRO A 278 17.01 -9.04 11.22
N GLU A 279 16.27 -9.56 10.25
CA GLU A 279 15.22 -8.78 9.57
C GLU A 279 14.12 -8.36 10.54
N VAL A 280 13.80 -9.21 11.53
CA VAL A 280 12.81 -8.94 12.58
C VAL A 280 13.41 -9.28 13.94
N ALA A 281 13.26 -8.36 14.89
CA ALA A 281 13.70 -8.53 16.27
C ALA A 281 12.64 -8.05 17.25
N ALA A 282 12.53 -8.68 18.42
CA ALA A 282 11.74 -8.19 19.54
C ALA A 282 12.65 -7.61 20.62
N HIS A 283 12.19 -6.54 21.27
CA HIS A 283 12.89 -5.92 22.38
C HIS A 283 11.92 -5.75 23.57
N PRO A 284 11.94 -6.66 24.55
CA PRO A 284 11.08 -6.58 25.74
C PRO A 284 11.54 -5.52 26.71
N VAL A 285 10.59 -4.72 27.21
CA VAL A 285 10.77 -3.66 28.21
C VAL A 285 9.77 -3.85 29.33
N THR A 286 10.13 -3.57 30.56
CA THR A 286 9.17 -3.60 31.68
C THR A 286 8.54 -2.23 31.86
N ALA A 287 7.24 -2.12 31.56
CA ALA A 287 6.45 -0.91 31.77
C ALA A 287 5.72 -0.98 33.13
N THR A 288 5.81 0.09 33.90
CA THR A 288 5.17 0.22 35.22
C THR A 288 4.07 1.28 35.28
N ALA A 289 4.16 2.30 34.41
CA ALA A 289 3.27 3.46 34.38
C ALA A 289 2.22 3.40 33.24
N GLY A 290 1.92 2.20 32.73
CA GLY A 290 0.93 1.99 31.68
C GLY A 290 1.44 2.31 30.27
N PRO A 291 0.54 2.51 29.28
CA PRO A 291 0.94 2.71 27.87
C PRO A 291 1.67 4.04 27.62
N GLY A 292 1.62 4.98 28.56
CA GLY A 292 2.39 6.23 28.53
C GLY A 292 3.74 6.16 29.24
N ASP A 293 4.20 4.97 29.64
CA ASP A 293 5.45 4.80 30.38
C ASP A 293 6.65 5.36 29.59
N PRO A 294 7.44 6.28 30.20
CA PRO A 294 8.64 6.81 29.55
C PRO A 294 9.67 5.76 29.15
N ALA A 295 9.73 4.60 29.84
CA ALA A 295 10.63 3.51 29.47
C ALA A 295 10.32 2.96 28.08
N LEU A 296 9.05 2.86 27.68
CA LEU A 296 8.65 2.40 26.36
C LEU A 296 9.09 3.36 25.24
N THR A 297 8.79 4.64 25.40
CA THR A 297 9.13 5.67 24.41
C THR A 297 10.62 5.98 24.39
N GLY A 298 11.28 5.96 25.55
CA GLY A 298 12.73 6.08 25.68
C GLY A 298 13.46 4.95 24.94
N THR A 299 13.08 3.71 25.18
CA THR A 299 13.67 2.56 24.47
C THR A 299 13.48 2.68 22.95
N CYS A 300 12.32 3.15 22.46
CA CYS A 300 12.13 3.39 21.02
C CYS A 300 13.14 4.43 20.50
N ALA A 301 13.39 5.50 21.23
CA ALA A 301 14.35 6.54 20.85
C ALA A 301 15.80 6.02 20.90
N ASP A 302 16.18 5.27 21.94
CA ASP A 302 17.51 4.71 22.11
C ASP A 302 17.85 3.69 21.01
N LEU A 303 16.92 2.78 20.72
CA LEU A 303 17.07 1.82 19.60
C LEU A 303 17.18 2.53 18.25
N THR A 304 16.40 3.60 18.04
CA THR A 304 16.49 4.39 16.82
C THR A 304 17.88 5.05 16.67
N ARG A 305 18.46 5.56 17.77
CA ARG A 305 19.83 6.11 17.76
C ARG A 305 20.88 5.04 17.51
N ALA A 306 20.74 3.87 18.13
CA ALA A 306 21.65 2.75 17.93
C ALA A 306 21.68 2.26 16.46
N LEU A 307 20.58 2.37 15.73
CA LEU A 307 20.54 2.03 14.30
C LEU A 307 21.35 3.00 13.42
N LEU A 308 21.68 4.20 13.87
CA LEU A 308 22.54 5.14 13.13
C LEU A 308 24.01 4.66 13.06
N ASP A 309 24.42 3.81 13.98
CA ASP A 309 25.76 3.20 13.99
C ASP A 309 25.88 1.98 13.06
N THR A 310 24.84 1.70 12.28
CA THR A 310 24.77 0.55 11.37
C THR A 310 25.01 0.95 9.90
N THR A 311 25.23 -0.03 9.06
CA THR A 311 25.34 0.15 7.61
C THR A 311 24.18 -0.55 6.90
N LEU A 312 23.67 0.07 5.86
CA LEU A 312 22.64 -0.46 4.96
C LEU A 312 23.30 -0.99 3.69
N THR A 313 23.12 -2.29 3.42
CA THR A 313 23.52 -2.94 2.17
C THR A 313 22.30 -3.20 1.30
N THR A 314 22.36 -2.76 0.03
CA THR A 314 21.35 -2.96 -1.00
C THR A 314 22.01 -3.47 -2.28
N SER A 315 21.25 -3.70 -3.35
CA SER A 315 21.78 -3.99 -4.69
C SER A 315 22.73 -2.91 -5.22
N ASP A 316 22.58 -1.66 -4.76
CA ASP A 316 23.32 -0.49 -5.24
C ASP A 316 24.63 -0.27 -4.44
N GLY A 317 24.85 -1.07 -3.39
CA GLY A 317 26.05 -1.02 -2.54
C GLY A 317 25.74 -0.87 -1.06
N THR A 318 26.79 -0.60 -0.28
CA THR A 318 26.72 -0.42 1.19
C THR A 318 27.02 1.02 1.55
N ARG A 319 26.22 1.59 2.48
CA ARG A 319 26.37 2.94 3.00
C ARG A 319 25.96 3.03 4.48
N PRO A 320 26.44 4.04 5.22
CA PRO A 320 25.92 4.31 6.56
C PRO A 320 24.41 4.56 6.57
N VAL A 321 23.74 4.14 7.64
CA VAL A 321 22.35 4.49 7.90
C VAL A 321 22.26 5.97 8.30
N THR A 322 21.26 6.66 7.78
CA THR A 322 20.97 8.07 8.05
C THR A 322 19.63 8.22 8.78
N PRO A 323 19.35 9.35 9.45
CA PRO A 323 18.03 9.56 10.07
C PRO A 323 16.86 9.39 9.10
N ALA A 324 17.02 9.76 7.83
CA ALA A 324 16.01 9.59 6.80
C ALA A 324 15.70 8.12 6.43
N ASP A 325 16.54 7.18 6.85
CA ASP A 325 16.34 5.73 6.66
C ASP A 325 15.49 5.10 7.76
N LEU A 326 15.17 5.83 8.82
CA LEU A 326 14.56 5.31 10.03
C LEU A 326 13.10 5.74 10.19
N ALA A 327 12.29 4.82 10.70
CA ALA A 327 10.93 5.13 11.13
C ALA A 327 10.69 4.66 12.57
N VAL A 328 9.88 5.42 13.32
CA VAL A 328 9.31 4.96 14.59
C VAL A 328 7.80 4.99 14.49
N VAL A 329 7.16 3.85 14.74
CA VAL A 329 5.72 3.69 14.63
C VAL A 329 5.13 3.39 15.99
N ALA A 330 4.21 4.23 16.46
CA ALA A 330 3.49 4.03 17.70
C ALA A 330 1.98 3.85 17.46
N ALA A 331 1.28 3.29 18.42
CA ALA A 331 -0.17 3.12 18.30
C ALA A 331 -0.92 4.44 18.58
N HIS A 332 -0.44 5.23 19.53
CA HIS A 332 -1.09 6.45 20.01
C HIS A 332 -0.33 7.73 19.63
N VAL A 333 -1.08 8.80 19.38
CA VAL A 333 -0.53 10.13 19.05
C VAL A 333 0.39 10.65 20.17
N SER A 334 0.02 10.44 21.45
CA SER A 334 0.83 10.83 22.60
C SER A 334 2.18 10.12 22.64
N GLN A 335 2.22 8.81 22.35
CA GLN A 335 3.46 8.03 22.26
C GLN A 335 4.35 8.54 21.11
N ALA A 336 3.77 8.74 19.93
CA ALA A 336 4.50 9.29 18.79
C ALA A 336 5.04 10.70 19.08
N ALA A 337 4.28 11.54 19.78
CA ALA A 337 4.73 12.87 20.19
C ALA A 337 5.89 12.82 21.20
N ALA A 338 5.82 11.90 22.18
CA ALA A 338 6.90 11.69 23.15
C ALA A 338 8.19 11.23 22.46
N VAL A 339 8.12 10.23 21.57
CA VAL A 339 9.29 9.78 20.79
C VAL A 339 9.85 10.91 19.93
N ARG A 340 8.98 11.68 19.25
CA ARG A 340 9.43 12.83 18.43
C ARG A 340 10.15 13.88 19.27
N ALA A 341 9.70 14.14 20.49
CA ALA A 341 10.38 15.06 21.42
C ALA A 341 11.76 14.53 21.85
N LEU A 342 11.88 13.20 22.08
CA LEU A 342 13.15 12.56 22.40
C LEU A 342 14.14 12.55 21.22
N LEU A 343 13.65 12.57 19.98
CA LEU A 343 14.42 12.59 18.74
C LEU A 343 14.42 13.97 18.06
N ALA A 344 14.21 15.06 18.82
CA ALA A 344 14.11 16.41 18.24
C ALA A 344 15.38 16.89 17.51
N ASP A 345 16.54 16.33 17.85
CA ASP A 345 17.83 16.54 17.19
C ASP A 345 17.99 15.72 15.88
N LEU A 346 17.06 14.81 15.59
CA LEU A 346 17.03 13.94 14.39
C LEU A 346 15.71 14.16 13.61
N PRO A 347 15.45 15.35 13.07
CA PRO A 347 14.15 15.70 12.47
C PRO A 347 13.77 14.88 11.24
N ASP A 348 14.74 14.26 10.56
CA ASP A 348 14.53 13.44 9.37
C ASP A 348 14.06 12.00 9.69
N VAL A 349 14.10 11.60 10.99
CA VAL A 349 13.49 10.32 11.42
C VAL A 349 11.98 10.43 11.28
N LEU A 350 11.38 9.47 10.58
CA LEU A 350 9.95 9.45 10.37
C LEU A 350 9.23 8.91 11.61
N VAL A 351 8.65 9.78 12.44
CA VAL A 351 7.92 9.37 13.67
C VAL A 351 6.43 9.62 13.51
N GLY A 352 5.60 8.61 13.76
CA GLY A 352 4.15 8.77 13.65
C GLY A 352 3.34 7.58 14.15
N THR A 353 2.02 7.70 14.03
CA THR A 353 1.10 6.59 14.27
C THR A 353 0.92 5.74 13.01
N ALA A 354 0.35 4.52 13.16
CA ALA A 354 0.01 3.67 12.04
C ALA A 354 -0.78 4.40 10.95
N ASN A 355 -1.79 5.19 11.33
CA ASN A 355 -2.60 5.95 10.38
C ASN A 355 -1.80 7.05 9.65
N GLN A 356 -0.92 7.75 10.37
CA GLN A 356 -0.09 8.81 9.78
C GLN A 356 0.97 8.26 8.82
N LEU A 357 1.51 7.07 9.11
CA LEU A 357 2.58 6.46 8.34
C LEU A 357 2.07 5.44 7.30
N GLN A 358 0.76 5.32 7.13
CA GLN A 358 0.19 4.44 6.13
C GLN A 358 0.66 4.84 4.72
N GLY A 359 1.10 3.87 3.91
CA GLY A 359 1.71 4.10 2.59
C GLY A 359 3.22 4.42 2.62
N MET A 360 3.75 4.93 3.73
CA MET A 360 5.18 5.25 3.85
C MET A 360 6.02 4.02 4.21
N GLU A 361 7.32 4.06 3.92
CA GLU A 361 8.28 3.00 4.28
C GLU A 361 9.67 3.58 4.49
N ARG A 362 10.49 2.86 5.27
CA ARG A 362 11.90 3.17 5.49
C ARG A 362 12.73 1.86 5.46
N PRO A 363 14.04 1.93 5.24
CA PRO A 363 14.91 0.77 5.41
C PRO A 363 14.76 0.09 6.76
N ALA A 364 14.72 0.84 7.86
CA ALA A 364 14.52 0.29 9.19
C ALA A 364 13.38 0.95 9.95
N ALA A 365 12.71 0.16 10.81
CA ALA A 365 11.64 0.66 11.67
C ALA A 365 11.76 0.13 13.09
N VAL A 366 11.48 1.00 14.06
CA VAL A 366 11.24 0.67 15.46
C VAL A 366 9.75 0.83 15.72
N VAL A 367 9.11 -0.22 16.22
CA VAL A 367 7.65 -0.27 16.41
C VAL A 367 7.34 -0.49 17.88
N LEU A 368 6.56 0.38 18.48
CA LEU A 368 6.03 0.16 19.81
C LEU A 368 4.76 -0.70 19.72
N HIS A 369 4.81 -1.91 20.29
CA HIS A 369 3.69 -2.84 20.24
C HIS A 369 2.40 -2.18 20.76
N PRO A 370 1.24 -2.30 20.08
CA PRO A 370 0.02 -1.55 20.42
C PRO A 370 -0.54 -1.87 21.81
N LEU A 371 -0.20 -3.01 22.40
CA LEU A 371 -0.59 -3.39 23.75
C LEU A 371 0.52 -3.21 24.81
N ALA A 372 1.66 -2.60 24.44
CA ALA A 372 2.71 -2.33 25.42
C ALA A 372 2.23 -1.38 26.50
N GLY A 373 2.41 -1.76 27.76
CA GLY A 373 1.95 -1.02 28.95
C GLY A 373 0.49 -1.23 29.32
N TYR A 374 -0.31 -1.93 28.52
CA TYR A 374 -1.68 -2.29 28.89
C TYR A 374 -1.71 -3.50 29.84
N ARG A 375 -2.78 -3.58 30.65
CA ARG A 375 -3.02 -4.71 31.56
C ARG A 375 -4.18 -5.59 31.10
N ASP A 376 -5.01 -5.05 30.18
CA ASP A 376 -6.10 -5.76 29.52
C ASP A 376 -6.06 -5.50 28.02
N PRO A 377 -6.51 -6.46 27.18
CA PRO A 377 -6.65 -6.22 25.76
C PRO A 377 -7.73 -5.17 25.50
N THR A 378 -7.45 -4.25 24.59
CA THR A 378 -8.40 -3.21 24.16
C THR A 378 -8.70 -3.40 22.68
N ALA A 379 -9.94 -3.11 22.26
CA ALA A 379 -10.33 -3.17 20.84
C ALA A 379 -9.42 -2.31 19.95
N PHE A 380 -8.92 -1.21 20.49
CA PHE A 380 -7.93 -0.37 19.79
C PHE A 380 -6.57 -1.07 19.66
N GLY A 381 -6.07 -1.70 20.73
CA GLY A 381 -4.76 -2.37 20.75
C GLY A 381 -4.76 -3.69 19.97
N THR A 382 -5.90 -4.38 19.89
CA THR A 382 -6.07 -5.64 19.14
C THR A 382 -6.55 -5.43 17.71
N ALA A 383 -6.68 -4.19 17.21
CA ALA A 383 -7.05 -3.91 15.82
C ALA A 383 -5.98 -4.44 14.85
N LEU A 384 -6.29 -5.54 14.15
CA LEU A 384 -5.35 -6.27 13.29
C LEU A 384 -4.79 -5.41 12.16
N GLY A 385 -5.62 -4.62 11.49
CA GLY A 385 -5.18 -3.74 10.42
C GLY A 385 -4.15 -2.70 10.88
N ARG A 386 -4.27 -2.20 12.13
CA ARG A 386 -3.27 -1.31 12.72
C ARG A 386 -1.95 -2.02 12.95
N ALA A 387 -1.98 -3.20 13.55
CA ALA A 387 -0.78 -4.00 13.77
C ALA A 387 -0.09 -4.35 12.44
N CYS A 388 -0.84 -4.75 11.42
CA CYS A 388 -0.32 -5.01 10.08
C CYS A 388 0.40 -3.79 9.49
N VAL A 389 -0.22 -2.60 9.58
CA VAL A 389 0.43 -1.35 9.11
C VAL A 389 1.70 -1.09 9.89
N MET A 390 1.69 -1.19 11.22
CA MET A 390 2.86 -0.94 12.06
C MET A 390 4.03 -1.86 11.69
N LEU A 391 3.77 -3.15 11.54
CA LEU A 391 4.79 -4.18 11.27
C LEU A 391 5.26 -4.24 9.81
N SER A 392 4.69 -3.44 8.90
CA SER A 392 5.00 -3.46 7.47
C SER A 392 5.61 -2.14 6.94
N ARG A 393 6.18 -1.29 7.83
CA ARG A 393 6.77 0.01 7.44
C ARG A 393 8.27 -0.03 7.12
N HIS A 394 8.92 -1.17 7.34
CA HIS A 394 10.34 -1.39 7.06
C HIS A 394 10.57 -2.14 5.74
N ARG A 395 11.84 -2.18 5.32
CA ARG A 395 12.33 -3.05 4.26
C ARG A 395 13.38 -4.02 4.79
N ALA A 396 14.44 -3.53 5.42
CA ALA A 396 15.61 -4.32 5.82
C ALA A 396 15.56 -4.80 7.27
N HIS A 397 15.06 -3.99 8.21
CA HIS A 397 15.07 -4.31 9.64
C HIS A 397 13.85 -3.77 10.37
N LEU A 398 13.31 -4.59 11.26
CA LEU A 398 12.21 -4.26 12.17
C LEU A 398 12.60 -4.63 13.60
N THR A 399 12.55 -3.66 14.51
CA THR A 399 12.57 -3.94 15.96
C THR A 399 11.20 -3.64 16.56
N VAL A 400 10.61 -4.63 17.23
CA VAL A 400 9.33 -4.46 17.94
C VAL A 400 9.58 -4.34 19.44
N VAL A 401 9.34 -3.15 19.98
CA VAL A 401 9.40 -2.91 21.44
C VAL A 401 8.11 -3.42 22.06
N THR A 402 8.24 -4.37 23.00
CA THR A 402 7.10 -5.00 23.70
C THR A 402 7.20 -4.77 25.20
N ASP A 403 6.06 -4.81 25.91
CA ASP A 403 6.09 -4.90 27.38
C ASP A 403 6.19 -6.36 27.82
N THR A 404 7.04 -6.65 28.79
CA THR A 404 7.19 -8.00 29.38
C THR A 404 5.87 -8.55 29.92
N ALA A 405 4.88 -7.72 30.25
CA ALA A 405 3.56 -8.12 30.66
C ALA A 405 2.63 -8.49 29.47
N THR A 406 2.92 -8.04 28.23
CA THR A 406 2.04 -8.22 27.07
C THR A 406 1.68 -9.69 26.82
N PRO A 407 2.57 -10.71 26.94
CA PRO A 407 2.19 -12.09 26.78
C PRO A 407 1.11 -12.56 27.77
N ALA A 408 1.16 -12.09 29.01
CA ALA A 408 0.15 -12.42 30.04
C ALA A 408 -1.21 -11.74 29.72
N VAL A 409 -1.20 -10.49 29.26
CA VAL A 409 -2.41 -9.77 28.82
C VAL A 409 -3.14 -10.51 27.69
N LEU A 410 -2.39 -11.06 26.73
CA LEU A 410 -2.97 -11.80 25.59
C LEU A 410 -3.43 -13.23 25.94
N ARG A 411 -3.06 -13.77 27.11
CA ARG A 411 -3.45 -15.11 27.60
C ARG A 411 -4.62 -15.09 28.55
N GLY A 412 -5.40 -14.01 28.62
CA GLY A 412 -6.60 -13.90 29.42
C GLY A 412 -7.63 -15.01 29.12
N PRO A 413 -8.60 -15.24 30.03
CA PRO A 413 -9.66 -16.20 29.82
C PRO A 413 -10.54 -15.78 28.63
N ASP A 414 -10.90 -16.73 27.77
CA ASP A 414 -11.80 -16.56 26.63
C ASP A 414 -11.40 -15.41 25.66
N PRO A 415 -10.21 -15.47 25.04
CA PRO A 415 -9.75 -14.42 24.14
C PRO A 415 -10.54 -14.43 22.84
N ASP A 416 -10.95 -13.24 22.38
CA ASP A 416 -11.54 -13.06 21.05
C ASP A 416 -10.55 -13.41 19.91
N PRO A 417 -11.02 -13.62 18.66
CA PRO A 417 -10.16 -14.01 17.54
C PRO A 417 -9.00 -13.01 17.27
N ALA A 418 -9.19 -11.71 17.47
CA ALA A 418 -8.15 -10.72 17.27
C ALA A 418 -7.06 -10.82 18.34
N THR A 419 -7.46 -11.02 19.61
CA THR A 419 -6.55 -11.28 20.74
C THR A 419 -5.73 -12.54 20.52
N LEU A 420 -6.37 -13.63 20.03
CA LEU A 420 -5.69 -14.89 19.67
C LEU A 420 -4.64 -14.66 18.57
N THR A 421 -5.00 -13.89 17.56
CA THR A 421 -4.08 -13.56 16.45
C THR A 421 -2.87 -12.76 16.95
N HIS A 422 -3.09 -11.77 17.82
CA HIS A 422 -2.00 -11.01 18.45
C HIS A 422 -1.09 -11.88 19.32
N ARG A 423 -1.68 -12.84 20.06
CA ARG A 423 -0.89 -13.79 20.86
C ARG A 423 0.03 -14.62 19.96
N ASN A 424 -0.50 -15.21 18.89
CA ASN A 424 0.30 -16.02 17.97
C ASN A 424 1.41 -15.20 17.30
N LEU A 425 1.11 -13.96 16.93
CA LEU A 425 2.08 -13.00 16.40
C LEU A 425 3.20 -12.72 17.42
N LEU A 426 2.85 -12.45 18.66
CA LEU A 426 3.83 -12.13 19.71
C LEU A 426 4.69 -13.36 20.06
N ASP A 427 4.08 -14.55 20.16
CA ASP A 427 4.81 -15.79 20.39
C ASP A 427 5.81 -16.05 19.25
N ALA A 428 5.46 -15.78 17.98
CA ALA A 428 6.37 -15.89 16.84
C ALA A 428 7.45 -14.78 16.80
N LEU A 429 7.22 -13.64 17.41
CA LEU A 429 8.22 -12.56 17.52
C LEU A 429 9.24 -12.82 18.62
N LEU A 430 8.88 -13.57 19.66
CA LEU A 430 9.73 -13.83 20.84
C LEU A 430 10.53 -15.14 20.73
N THR A 431 10.25 -15.98 19.71
CA THR A 431 11.04 -17.19 19.36
C THR A 431 12.17 -16.86 18.40
#